data_21ccb800949f66843e9a17319f70fd0c
#
_entry.id   21ccb800949f66843e9a17319f70fd0c
#
_cell.length_a   1.000
_cell.length_b   1.000
_cell.length_c   1.000
_cell.angle_alpha   90.00
_cell.angle_beta   90.00
_cell.angle_gamma   90.00
#
_symmetry.space_group_name_H-M   'P 1'
#
loop_
_entity.id
_entity.type
_entity.pdbx_description
1 polymer ?
#
loop_
_entity_poly.entity_id
_entity_poly.type
_entity_poly.pdbx_seq_one_letter_code
_entity_poly.pdbx_strand_id
1 'polypeptide(L)'
;IINDSKIDVSNCFGKKCLLSVGKAAKVDKVVTGAIESLGKKIVVTVKILNVESGEYDKVAVEEFINLDSEIQTMVTIVVNKVLGIENSQELLNSLVYFNQPPEAPVTYLKNNGPRMGLSYVIGNTAKVLQAEEFYGGWGMNNPTILSQIGYQFEGSYLSAGNFQALVEGLIFINGIEKEMFSPSFALLNGFRSSKNGWEFGFGPTFRLSQMSKGYYKGNIPGGSYDVVTDWVSEDDDNYVSSWDWDEATMGVRPQTSERADSRGDIKFKTGWVWAIGRTFHSGYLNIPVNLFYSS
;
A
#
# COMPACT_ATOMS: atom_id res chain seq x y z
N ILE A 1 55.30 -3.36 24.75
CA ILE A 1 55.62 -4.69 25.30
C ILE A 1 56.23 -5.58 24.20
N ILE A 2 55.74 -5.55 22.97
CA ILE A 2 56.23 -6.38 21.85
C ILE A 2 57.59 -5.86 21.31
N ASN A 3 57.85 -4.57 21.34
CA ASN A 3 59.10 -3.96 20.84
C ASN A 3 60.36 -4.35 21.63
N ASP A 4 60.22 -4.81 22.87
CA ASP A 4 61.36 -5.23 23.71
C ASP A 4 61.77 -6.69 23.51
N SER A 5 60.98 -7.50 22.83
CA SER A 5 61.12 -8.95 22.77
C SER A 5 61.76 -9.43 21.46
N LYS A 6 62.58 -8.76 20.72
CA LYS A 6 63.31 -9.24 19.50
C LYS A 6 62.58 -10.30 18.62
N ILE A 7 61.24 -10.41 18.73
CA ILE A 7 60.43 -11.35 17.97
C ILE A 7 59.86 -10.61 16.76
N ASP A 8 60.18 -11.07 15.57
CA ASP A 8 59.56 -10.56 14.35
C ASP A 8 58.10 -11.04 14.29
N VAL A 9 57.17 -10.08 14.44
CA VAL A 9 55.73 -10.33 14.40
C VAL A 9 55.12 -10.01 13.05
N SER A 10 55.91 -9.53 12.07
CA SER A 10 55.43 -9.05 10.78
C SER A 10 54.71 -10.13 9.93
N ASN A 11 55.03 -11.40 10.15
CA ASN A 11 54.41 -12.55 9.47
C ASN A 11 53.81 -13.58 10.45
N CYS A 12 53.44 -13.16 11.65
CA CYS A 12 53.00 -14.04 12.72
C CYS A 12 51.46 -14.25 12.71
N PHE A 13 50.99 -15.09 11.79
CA PHE A 13 49.56 -15.42 11.67
C PHE A 13 49.19 -16.83 12.14
N GLY A 14 50.19 -17.68 12.27
CA GLY A 14 50.01 -19.08 12.65
C GLY A 14 49.97 -19.29 14.16
N LYS A 15 49.15 -20.27 14.61
CA LYS A 15 48.93 -20.62 16.03
C LYS A 15 50.25 -20.79 16.82
N LYS A 16 51.24 -21.46 16.22
CA LYS A 16 52.56 -21.69 16.87
C LYS A 16 53.30 -20.37 17.12
N CYS A 17 53.28 -19.45 16.16
CA CYS A 17 53.93 -18.16 16.30
C CYS A 17 53.23 -17.32 17.38
N LEU A 18 51.92 -17.26 17.36
CA LEU A 18 51.10 -16.50 18.35
C LEU A 18 51.34 -17.02 19.78
N LEU A 19 51.49 -18.34 19.97
CA LEU A 19 51.83 -18.93 21.25
C LEU A 19 53.24 -18.51 21.71
N SER A 20 54.23 -18.48 20.80
CA SER A 20 55.57 -18.04 21.13
C SER A 20 55.61 -16.56 21.55
N VAL A 21 54.85 -15.71 20.85
CA VAL A 21 54.68 -14.29 21.18
C VAL A 21 54.02 -14.13 22.54
N GLY A 22 52.92 -14.86 22.79
CA GLY A 22 52.21 -14.80 24.06
C GLY A 22 53.04 -15.23 25.26
N LYS A 23 53.81 -16.32 25.11
CA LYS A 23 54.75 -16.78 26.16
C LYS A 23 55.87 -15.79 26.39
N ALA A 24 56.44 -15.20 25.34
CA ALA A 24 57.49 -14.20 25.47
C ALA A 24 56.99 -12.90 26.11
N ALA A 25 55.78 -12.48 25.79
CA ALA A 25 55.14 -11.32 26.36
C ALA A 25 54.52 -11.57 27.76
N LYS A 26 54.54 -12.83 28.26
CA LYS A 26 53.94 -13.25 29.53
C LYS A 26 52.50 -12.80 29.70
N VAL A 27 51.69 -12.99 28.66
CA VAL A 27 50.26 -12.68 28.64
C VAL A 27 49.44 -13.96 28.58
N ASP A 28 48.23 -13.93 29.16
CA ASP A 28 47.31 -15.07 29.17
C ASP A 28 46.63 -15.28 27.84
N LYS A 29 46.41 -14.18 27.11
CA LYS A 29 45.66 -14.20 25.83
C LYS A 29 46.34 -13.32 24.77
N VAL A 30 46.29 -13.79 23.53
CA VAL A 30 46.79 -13.08 22.36
C VAL A 30 45.62 -12.86 21.40
N VAL A 31 45.38 -11.61 20.98
CA VAL A 31 44.40 -11.25 19.95
C VAL A 31 45.11 -11.11 18.62
N THR A 32 44.60 -11.73 17.60
CA THR A 32 45.07 -11.61 16.22
C THR A 32 43.88 -11.42 15.27
N GLY A 33 44.14 -10.81 14.13
CA GLY A 33 43.10 -10.59 13.11
C GLY A 33 43.70 -10.50 11.71
N ALA A 34 42.85 -10.65 10.74
CA ALA A 34 43.14 -10.47 9.32
C ALA A 34 42.02 -9.68 8.66
N ILE A 35 42.36 -8.86 7.69
CA ILE A 35 41.44 -8.13 6.82
C ILE A 35 41.78 -8.55 5.40
N GLU A 36 40.77 -9.11 4.71
CA GLU A 36 40.92 -9.63 3.35
C GLU A 36 39.91 -8.98 2.44
N SER A 37 40.35 -8.39 1.32
CA SER A 37 39.46 -7.84 0.31
C SER A 37 39.15 -8.88 -0.76
N LEU A 38 37.91 -9.26 -0.91
CA LEU A 38 37.41 -10.26 -1.86
C LEU A 38 36.45 -9.61 -2.85
N GLY A 39 36.97 -8.85 -3.79
CA GLY A 39 36.16 -8.14 -4.80
C GLY A 39 35.25 -7.08 -4.19
N LYS A 40 33.94 -7.36 -4.13
CA LYS A 40 32.96 -6.41 -3.57
C LYS A 40 32.78 -6.52 -2.05
N LYS A 41 33.55 -7.36 -1.39
CA LYS A 41 33.46 -7.62 0.04
C LYS A 41 34.78 -7.46 0.73
N ILE A 42 34.77 -7.06 1.99
CA ILE A 42 35.87 -7.12 2.93
C ILE A 42 35.52 -8.17 3.99
N VAL A 43 36.38 -9.10 4.24
CA VAL A 43 36.25 -10.10 5.32
C VAL A 43 37.20 -9.72 6.45
N VAL A 44 36.65 -9.52 7.63
CA VAL A 44 37.41 -9.23 8.84
C VAL A 44 37.33 -10.44 9.77
N THR A 45 38.48 -10.98 10.14
CA THR A 45 38.61 -12.09 11.09
C THR A 45 39.33 -11.62 12.34
N VAL A 46 38.76 -11.91 13.52
CA VAL A 46 39.42 -11.68 14.82
C VAL A 46 39.38 -12.97 15.64
N LYS A 47 40.51 -13.33 16.23
CA LYS A 47 40.68 -14.55 17.03
C LYS A 47 41.34 -14.22 18.34
N ILE A 48 40.89 -14.83 19.43
CA ILE A 48 41.51 -14.78 20.76
C ILE A 48 42.09 -16.14 21.06
N LEU A 49 43.40 -16.20 21.19
CA LEU A 49 44.17 -17.41 21.56
C LEU A 49 44.48 -17.40 23.05
N ASN A 50 44.19 -18.46 23.76
CA ASN A 50 44.59 -18.68 25.12
C ASN A 50 46.01 -19.28 25.10
N VAL A 51 46.98 -18.65 25.78
CA VAL A 51 48.39 -19.02 25.73
C VAL A 51 48.67 -20.28 26.56
N GLU A 52 47.91 -20.50 27.63
CA GLU A 52 48.06 -21.66 28.50
C GLU A 52 47.55 -22.94 27.84
N SER A 53 46.30 -22.92 27.37
CA SER A 53 45.68 -24.07 26.69
C SER A 53 46.19 -24.27 25.26
N GLY A 54 46.68 -23.23 24.64
CA GLY A 54 47.07 -23.23 23.23
C GLY A 54 45.87 -23.33 22.27
N GLU A 55 44.66 -23.09 22.71
CA GLU A 55 43.42 -23.16 21.90
C GLU A 55 42.80 -21.77 21.69
N TYR A 56 42.02 -21.63 20.63
CA TYR A 56 41.28 -20.39 20.39
C TYR A 56 40.03 -20.35 21.29
N ASP A 57 40.00 -19.41 22.21
CA ASP A 57 38.86 -19.18 23.08
C ASP A 57 37.65 -18.65 22.29
N LYS A 58 37.90 -17.71 21.37
CA LYS A 58 36.86 -17.09 20.55
C LYS A 58 37.40 -16.80 19.16
N VAL A 59 36.50 -16.93 18.18
CA VAL A 59 36.75 -16.58 16.79
C VAL A 59 35.51 -15.87 16.26
N ALA A 60 35.70 -14.73 15.64
CA ALA A 60 34.65 -14.04 14.90
C ALA A 60 35.11 -13.74 13.48
N VAL A 61 34.25 -13.95 12.53
CA VAL A 61 34.41 -13.64 11.12
C VAL A 61 33.18 -12.92 10.66
N GLU A 62 33.33 -11.78 9.98
CA GLU A 62 32.26 -11.02 9.37
C GLU A 62 32.62 -10.56 7.97
N GLU A 63 31.62 -10.56 7.11
CA GLU A 63 31.70 -10.04 5.74
C GLU A 63 31.06 -8.67 5.67
N PHE A 64 31.74 -7.71 5.11
CA PHE A 64 31.32 -6.34 4.95
C PHE A 64 31.28 -5.94 3.48
N ILE A 65 30.51 -4.88 3.18
CA ILE A 65 30.64 -4.19 1.90
C ILE A 65 32.05 -3.62 1.77
N ASN A 66 32.63 -3.62 0.56
CA ASN A 66 33.96 -3.08 0.32
C ASN A 66 33.95 -1.55 0.34
N LEU A 67 34.15 -0.98 1.53
CA LEU A 67 34.28 0.46 1.80
C LEU A 67 35.52 0.69 2.63
N ASP A 68 36.64 1.01 1.97
CA ASP A 68 37.95 1.20 2.61
C ASP A 68 37.93 2.29 3.69
N SER A 69 37.06 3.32 3.53
CA SER A 69 36.87 4.39 4.53
C SER A 69 36.33 3.88 5.88
N GLU A 70 35.65 2.73 5.88
CA GLU A 70 34.94 2.18 7.05
C GLU A 70 35.67 1.00 7.71
N ILE A 71 36.90 0.70 7.30
CA ILE A 71 37.64 -0.43 7.84
C ILE A 71 37.76 -0.38 9.36
N GLN A 72 37.97 0.80 9.94
CA GLN A 72 38.05 0.96 11.39
C GLN A 72 36.73 0.60 12.09
N THR A 73 35.61 1.00 11.53
CA THR A 73 34.27 0.65 12.01
C THR A 73 34.03 -0.87 11.89
N MET A 74 34.42 -1.48 10.76
CA MET A 74 34.29 -2.92 10.55
C MET A 74 35.09 -3.73 11.57
N VAL A 75 36.35 -3.35 11.83
CA VAL A 75 37.19 -3.98 12.87
C VAL A 75 36.52 -3.83 14.25
N THR A 76 35.98 -2.66 14.57
CA THR A 76 35.30 -2.42 15.85
C THR A 76 34.08 -3.35 16.01
N ILE A 77 33.27 -3.54 14.95
CA ILE A 77 32.14 -4.45 14.96
C ILE A 77 32.58 -5.90 15.30
N VAL A 78 33.62 -6.39 14.65
CA VAL A 78 34.11 -7.76 14.86
C VAL A 78 34.74 -7.94 16.24
N VAL A 79 35.47 -6.93 16.71
CA VAL A 79 36.03 -6.92 18.07
C VAL A 79 34.94 -6.96 19.13
N ASN A 80 33.90 -6.12 18.98
CA ASN A 80 32.76 -6.14 19.87
C ASN A 80 32.08 -7.52 19.90
N LYS A 81 31.87 -8.12 18.71
CA LYS A 81 31.33 -9.48 18.60
C LYS A 81 32.14 -10.53 19.36
N VAL A 82 33.45 -10.49 19.23
CA VAL A 82 34.35 -11.41 19.96
C VAL A 82 34.27 -11.20 21.47
N LEU A 83 34.12 -9.94 21.90
CA LEU A 83 34.00 -9.57 23.32
C LEU A 83 32.62 -9.81 23.90
N GLY A 84 31.61 -10.02 23.04
CA GLY A 84 30.21 -10.17 23.46
C GLY A 84 29.51 -8.84 23.74
N ILE A 85 30.01 -7.75 23.16
CA ILE A 85 29.44 -6.41 23.23
C ILE A 85 28.43 -6.26 22.05
N GLU A 86 27.23 -5.78 22.34
CA GLU A 86 26.24 -5.52 21.30
C GLU A 86 26.65 -4.37 20.37
N ASN A 87 26.52 -4.60 19.07
CA ASN A 87 26.76 -3.58 18.06
C ASN A 87 25.46 -2.82 17.73
N SER A 88 25.59 -1.57 17.28
CA SER A 88 24.44 -0.82 16.75
C SER A 88 23.83 -1.53 15.56
N GLN A 89 22.50 -1.74 15.60
CA GLN A 89 21.76 -2.36 14.51
C GLN A 89 21.85 -1.56 13.20
N GLU A 90 21.99 -0.26 13.30
CA GLU A 90 22.14 0.64 12.15
C GLU A 90 23.47 0.39 11.42
N LEU A 91 24.57 0.22 12.16
CA LEU A 91 25.89 -0.12 11.60
C LEU A 91 25.90 -1.52 10.97
N LEU A 92 25.24 -2.48 11.60
CA LEU A 92 25.13 -3.83 11.05
C LEU A 92 24.32 -3.82 9.74
N ASN A 93 23.21 -3.11 9.69
CA ASN A 93 22.37 -3.00 8.49
C ASN A 93 23.12 -2.32 7.33
N SER A 94 23.92 -1.31 7.61
CA SER A 94 24.65 -0.58 6.57
C SER A 94 25.87 -1.30 6.04
N LEU A 95 26.62 -2.02 6.88
CA LEU A 95 27.92 -2.59 6.54
C LEU A 95 27.92 -4.12 6.38
N VAL A 96 27.09 -4.84 7.15
CA VAL A 96 27.03 -6.32 7.12
C VAL A 96 25.84 -6.81 6.28
N TYR A 97 24.66 -6.26 6.52
CA TYR A 97 23.40 -6.73 5.88
C TYR A 97 23.00 -5.93 4.64
N PHE A 98 23.93 -5.19 4.03
CA PHE A 98 23.67 -4.28 2.91
C PHE A 98 23.03 -4.95 1.68
N ASN A 99 23.18 -6.26 1.50
CA ASN A 99 22.54 -7.03 0.42
C ASN A 99 21.29 -7.79 0.86
N GLN A 100 20.95 -7.73 2.14
CA GLN A 100 19.73 -8.33 2.62
C GLN A 100 18.62 -7.28 2.54
N PRO A 101 17.49 -7.56 1.91
CA PRO A 101 16.35 -6.69 2.08
C PRO A 101 16.08 -6.59 3.58
N PRO A 102 15.75 -5.39 4.11
CA PRO A 102 15.47 -5.24 5.52
C PRO A 102 14.46 -6.31 5.92
N GLU A 103 14.86 -7.24 6.78
CA GLU A 103 13.95 -8.22 7.38
C GLU A 103 13.06 -7.47 8.36
N ALA A 104 12.11 -6.73 7.79
CA ALA A 104 11.01 -6.24 8.58
C ALA A 104 10.19 -7.46 8.99
N PRO A 105 9.82 -7.61 10.28
CA PRO A 105 8.88 -8.64 10.68
C PRO A 105 7.61 -8.46 9.86
N VAL A 106 7.37 -9.40 8.95
CA VAL A 106 6.32 -9.30 7.94
C VAL A 106 5.00 -9.68 8.61
N THR A 107 4.36 -8.71 9.21
CA THR A 107 2.97 -8.86 9.63
C THR A 107 2.09 -8.56 8.42
N TYR A 108 1.86 -9.56 7.58
CA TYR A 108 0.95 -9.43 6.44
C TYR A 108 -0.49 -9.43 6.93
N LEU A 109 -1.10 -8.27 6.92
CA LEU A 109 -2.56 -8.19 6.93
C LEU A 109 -3.03 -8.51 5.51
N LYS A 110 -3.89 -9.52 5.38
CA LYS A 110 -4.61 -9.83 4.14
C LYS A 110 -6.10 -9.68 4.40
N ASN A 111 -6.73 -8.81 3.64
CA ASN A 111 -8.15 -8.51 3.77
C ASN A 111 -8.96 -8.98 2.55
N ASN A 112 -8.55 -10.09 1.92
CA ASN A 112 -9.37 -10.74 0.89
C ASN A 112 -10.64 -11.27 1.53
N GLY A 113 -11.77 -11.03 0.88
CA GLY A 113 -13.02 -11.61 1.37
C GLY A 113 -14.27 -10.83 0.98
N PRO A 114 -15.42 -11.35 1.43
CA PRO A 114 -16.70 -10.70 1.18
C PRO A 114 -16.77 -9.33 1.85
N ARG A 115 -17.46 -8.41 1.19
CA ARG A 115 -17.74 -7.06 1.66
C ARG A 115 -19.23 -6.79 1.62
N MET A 116 -19.72 -6.16 2.66
CA MET A 116 -21.08 -5.69 2.76
C MET A 116 -21.06 -4.24 3.21
N GLY A 117 -21.95 -3.41 2.67
CA GLY A 117 -21.97 -2.01 3.02
C GLY A 117 -23.27 -1.34 2.61
N LEU A 118 -23.32 -0.05 2.89
CA LEU A 118 -24.40 0.84 2.52
C LEU A 118 -23.81 2.03 1.76
N SER A 119 -24.46 2.43 0.67
CA SER A 119 -24.09 3.62 -0.09
C SER A 119 -25.14 4.70 0.13
N TYR A 120 -24.73 5.85 0.62
CA TYR A 120 -25.57 7.03 0.75
C TYR A 120 -25.39 7.92 -0.47
N VAL A 121 -26.45 8.10 -1.26
CA VAL A 121 -26.43 8.92 -2.47
C VAL A 121 -26.89 10.33 -2.16
N ILE A 122 -26.19 11.33 -2.68
CA ILE A 122 -26.45 12.75 -2.43
C ILE A 122 -26.59 13.54 -3.74
N GLY A 123 -27.10 14.75 -3.63
CA GLY A 123 -27.22 15.70 -4.75
C GLY A 123 -28.33 15.36 -5.73
N ASN A 124 -28.11 15.74 -6.99
CA ASN A 124 -29.12 15.57 -8.04
C ASN A 124 -29.39 14.08 -8.34
N THR A 125 -28.38 13.22 -8.23
CA THR A 125 -28.58 11.77 -8.40
C THR A 125 -29.57 11.22 -7.36
N ALA A 126 -29.48 11.65 -6.10
CA ALA A 126 -30.44 11.24 -5.07
C ALA A 126 -31.89 11.66 -5.42
N LYS A 127 -32.09 12.88 -5.91
CA LYS A 127 -33.41 13.36 -6.34
C LYS A 127 -33.99 12.50 -7.46
N VAL A 128 -33.13 12.12 -8.43
CA VAL A 128 -33.56 11.25 -9.53
C VAL A 128 -33.93 9.86 -9.02
N LEU A 129 -33.13 9.28 -8.12
CA LEU A 129 -33.42 7.95 -7.55
C LEU A 129 -34.71 7.94 -6.71
N GLN A 130 -35.04 9.07 -6.07
CA GLN A 130 -36.26 9.23 -5.27
C GLN A 130 -37.50 9.48 -6.15
N ALA A 131 -37.32 9.97 -7.36
CA ALA A 131 -38.40 10.27 -8.27
C ALA A 131 -39.21 9.00 -8.62
N GLU A 132 -40.47 9.19 -8.99
CA GLU A 132 -41.30 8.12 -9.49
C GLU A 132 -40.79 7.58 -10.83
N GLU A 133 -41.13 6.35 -11.15
CA GLU A 133 -40.72 5.67 -12.38
C GLU A 133 -41.13 6.43 -13.64
N PHE A 134 -42.29 7.10 -13.57
CA PHE A 134 -42.76 7.98 -14.64
C PHE A 134 -41.75 9.06 -15.03
N TYR A 135 -41.00 9.58 -14.05
CA TYR A 135 -39.93 10.55 -14.27
C TYR A 135 -38.56 9.91 -14.46
N GLY A 136 -38.50 8.60 -14.65
CA GLY A 136 -37.25 7.84 -14.79
C GLY A 136 -36.48 7.58 -13.48
N GLY A 137 -37.22 7.66 -12.36
CA GLY A 137 -36.67 7.34 -11.03
C GLY A 137 -36.88 5.88 -10.63
N TRP A 138 -36.56 5.56 -9.40
CA TRP A 138 -36.72 4.22 -8.78
C TRP A 138 -37.64 4.28 -7.54
N GLY A 139 -38.28 5.42 -7.26
CA GLY A 139 -39.18 5.59 -6.11
C GLY A 139 -38.48 5.33 -4.77
N MET A 140 -37.21 5.70 -4.62
CA MET A 140 -36.47 5.49 -3.39
C MET A 140 -36.90 6.43 -2.27
N ASN A 141 -36.77 5.98 -1.03
CA ASN A 141 -37.04 6.82 0.13
C ASN A 141 -35.92 7.86 0.35
N ASN A 142 -36.24 8.92 1.05
CA ASN A 142 -35.28 9.85 1.60
C ASN A 142 -34.99 9.46 3.08
N PRO A 143 -33.71 9.21 3.48
CA PRO A 143 -32.46 9.30 2.70
C PRO A 143 -32.31 8.18 1.66
N THR A 144 -31.62 8.47 0.55
CA THR A 144 -31.37 7.50 -0.52
C THR A 144 -30.21 6.63 -0.12
N ILE A 145 -30.53 5.43 0.35
CA ILE A 145 -29.56 4.42 0.80
C ILE A 145 -29.69 3.18 -0.08
N LEU A 146 -28.56 2.69 -0.57
CA LEU A 146 -28.46 1.48 -1.37
C LEU A 146 -27.60 0.45 -0.63
N SER A 147 -28.05 -0.80 -0.61
CA SER A 147 -27.23 -1.91 -0.15
C SER A 147 -26.12 -2.23 -1.15
N GLN A 148 -24.97 -2.67 -0.62
CA GLN A 148 -23.82 -3.10 -1.40
C GLN A 148 -23.36 -4.47 -0.92
N ILE A 149 -23.22 -5.40 -1.84
CA ILE A 149 -22.65 -6.73 -1.57
C ILE A 149 -21.55 -6.98 -2.60
N GLY A 150 -20.42 -7.46 -2.13
CA GLY A 150 -19.30 -7.65 -3.03
C GLY A 150 -18.16 -8.47 -2.46
N TYR A 151 -17.03 -8.41 -3.13
CA TYR A 151 -15.81 -9.09 -2.75
C TYR A 151 -14.59 -8.21 -3.00
N GLN A 152 -13.64 -8.27 -2.09
CA GLN A 152 -12.34 -7.60 -2.20
C GLN A 152 -11.24 -8.63 -2.44
N PHE A 153 -10.40 -8.33 -3.42
CA PHE A 153 -9.12 -8.98 -3.68
C PHE A 153 -8.01 -7.97 -3.40
N GLU A 154 -6.96 -8.38 -2.72
CA GLU A 154 -5.82 -7.52 -2.49
C GLU A 154 -4.50 -8.25 -2.74
N GLY A 155 -3.51 -7.52 -3.24
CA GLY A 155 -2.14 -7.92 -3.39
C GLY A 155 -1.19 -6.84 -2.87
N SER A 156 -0.27 -7.20 -1.97
CA SER A 156 0.78 -6.29 -1.53
C SER A 156 1.96 -6.37 -2.49
N TYR A 157 2.40 -5.25 -3.04
CA TYR A 157 3.57 -5.17 -3.92
C TYR A 157 4.79 -4.58 -3.21
N LEU A 158 4.59 -3.93 -2.06
CA LEU A 158 5.66 -3.42 -1.21
C LEU A 158 5.28 -3.62 0.25
N SER A 159 6.22 -4.14 1.05
CA SER A 159 6.05 -4.29 2.49
C SER A 159 7.36 -3.94 3.17
N ALA A 160 7.35 -2.97 4.06
CA ALA A 160 8.51 -2.50 4.80
C ALA A 160 8.11 -2.20 6.25
N GLY A 161 8.49 -3.08 7.17
CA GLY A 161 8.10 -2.95 8.57
C GLY A 161 6.58 -2.97 8.76
N ASN A 162 6.07 -1.88 9.32
CA ASN A 162 4.63 -1.70 9.55
C ASN A 162 3.89 -1.06 8.37
N PHE A 163 4.55 -0.80 7.27
CA PHE A 163 3.97 -0.17 6.09
C PHE A 163 3.78 -1.19 4.97
N GLN A 164 2.61 -1.16 4.34
CA GLN A 164 2.28 -1.94 3.15
C GLN A 164 1.74 -1.02 2.06
N ALA A 165 2.21 -1.21 0.83
CA ALA A 165 1.58 -0.68 -0.36
C ALA A 165 0.94 -1.82 -1.13
N LEU A 166 -0.31 -1.65 -1.53
CA LEU A 166 -1.15 -2.72 -2.03
C LEU A 166 -2.02 -2.25 -3.22
N VAL A 167 -2.42 -3.20 -4.02
CA VAL A 167 -3.44 -3.04 -5.05
C VAL A 167 -4.66 -3.81 -4.61
N GLU A 168 -5.82 -3.16 -4.64
CA GLU A 168 -7.10 -3.73 -4.26
C GLU A 168 -8.06 -3.71 -5.44
N GLY A 169 -8.65 -4.86 -5.73
CA GLY A 169 -9.77 -5.00 -6.65
C GLY A 169 -11.06 -5.21 -5.86
N LEU A 170 -12.03 -4.36 -6.06
CA LEU A 170 -13.34 -4.41 -5.39
C LEU A 170 -14.41 -4.64 -6.43
N ILE A 171 -15.23 -5.65 -6.25
CA ILE A 171 -16.40 -5.91 -7.08
C ILE A 171 -17.62 -5.80 -6.20
N PHE A 172 -18.59 -4.96 -6.59
CA PHE A 172 -19.84 -4.76 -5.87
C PHE A 172 -21.05 -4.88 -6.79
N ILE A 173 -22.14 -5.33 -6.22
CA ILE A 173 -23.49 -5.21 -6.77
C ILE A 173 -24.26 -4.30 -5.83
N ASN A 174 -24.87 -3.25 -6.37
CA ASN A 174 -25.55 -2.21 -5.60
C ASN A 174 -27.06 -2.20 -5.94
N GLY A 175 -27.88 -1.87 -4.96
CA GLY A 175 -29.29 -1.53 -5.13
C GLY A 175 -30.22 -2.70 -5.48
N ILE A 176 -29.86 -3.92 -5.11
CA ILE A 176 -30.65 -5.15 -5.39
C ILE A 176 -32.07 -5.04 -4.82
N GLU A 177 -32.22 -4.35 -3.68
CA GLU A 177 -33.53 -4.16 -3.00
C GLU A 177 -34.54 -3.30 -3.77
N LYS A 178 -34.09 -2.60 -4.81
CA LYS A 178 -34.91 -1.71 -5.65
C LYS A 178 -34.91 -2.11 -7.13
N GLU A 179 -34.62 -3.39 -7.40
CA GLU A 179 -34.47 -3.92 -8.76
C GLU A 179 -33.41 -3.18 -9.61
N MET A 180 -32.63 -2.33 -8.95
CA MET A 180 -31.54 -1.60 -9.55
C MET A 180 -30.29 -2.47 -9.56
N PHE A 181 -30.06 -3.19 -10.64
CA PHE A 181 -28.85 -3.98 -10.81
C PHE A 181 -27.72 -3.09 -11.33
N SER A 182 -26.87 -2.60 -10.41
CA SER A 182 -25.72 -1.76 -10.75
C SER A 182 -24.41 -2.41 -10.29
N PRO A 183 -23.83 -3.30 -11.10
CA PRO A 183 -22.53 -3.87 -10.81
C PRO A 183 -21.44 -2.81 -10.99
N SER A 184 -20.46 -2.84 -10.08
CA SER A 184 -19.33 -1.94 -10.10
C SER A 184 -18.03 -2.67 -9.79
N PHE A 185 -16.95 -2.17 -10.36
CA PHE A 185 -15.59 -2.61 -10.11
C PHE A 185 -14.73 -1.39 -9.79
N ALA A 186 -13.92 -1.48 -8.75
CA ALA A 186 -12.92 -0.46 -8.43
C ALA A 186 -11.54 -1.08 -8.33
N LEU A 187 -10.54 -0.38 -8.85
CA LEU A 187 -9.13 -0.74 -8.73
C LEU A 187 -8.42 0.35 -7.92
N LEU A 188 -8.04 0.03 -6.69
CA LEU A 188 -7.42 0.97 -5.78
C LEU A 188 -5.92 0.70 -5.65
N ASN A 189 -5.16 1.77 -5.58
CA ASN A 189 -3.82 1.77 -5.03
C ASN A 189 -3.95 2.17 -3.56
N GLY A 190 -3.53 1.29 -2.66
CA GLY A 190 -3.72 1.42 -1.23
C GLY A 190 -2.42 1.46 -0.44
N PHE A 191 -2.49 2.10 0.70
CA PHE A 191 -1.44 2.16 1.71
C PHE A 191 -2.02 1.74 3.05
N ARG A 192 -1.35 0.81 3.74
CA ARG A 192 -1.82 0.28 5.02
C ARG A 192 -0.71 0.32 6.05
N SER A 193 -1.07 0.70 7.29
CA SER A 193 -0.23 0.53 8.46
C SER A 193 -0.60 -0.77 9.17
N SER A 194 0.26 -1.79 9.09
CA SER A 194 0.03 -3.08 9.75
C SER A 194 0.00 -2.98 11.27
N LYS A 195 0.66 -1.97 11.87
CA LYS A 195 0.67 -1.75 13.32
C LYS A 195 -0.68 -1.32 13.87
N ASN A 196 -1.36 -0.40 13.17
CA ASN A 196 -2.59 0.23 13.64
C ASN A 196 -3.82 -0.18 12.83
N GLY A 197 -3.63 -0.90 11.72
CA GLY A 197 -4.70 -1.32 10.81
C GLY A 197 -5.30 -0.20 9.96
N TRP A 198 -4.81 1.04 10.03
CA TRP A 198 -5.27 2.14 9.21
C TRP A 198 -4.87 1.93 7.76
N GLU A 199 -5.80 2.19 6.86
CA GLU A 199 -5.60 2.07 5.42
C GLU A 199 -6.21 3.27 4.69
N PHE A 200 -5.59 3.61 3.57
CA PHE A 200 -6.03 4.64 2.66
C PHE A 200 -5.86 4.12 1.24
N GLY A 201 -6.85 4.31 0.40
CA GLY A 201 -6.83 3.87 -0.99
C GLY A 201 -7.47 4.88 -1.92
N PHE A 202 -7.07 4.86 -3.18
CA PHE A 202 -7.66 5.67 -4.22
C PHE A 202 -7.49 5.00 -5.58
N GLY A 203 -8.39 5.30 -6.50
CA GLY A 203 -8.29 4.77 -7.84
C GLY A 203 -9.55 4.91 -8.68
N PRO A 204 -9.53 4.40 -9.91
CA PRO A 204 -10.68 4.43 -10.79
C PRO A 204 -11.76 3.44 -10.35
N THR A 205 -12.99 3.82 -10.60
CA THR A 205 -14.17 2.95 -10.48
C THR A 205 -14.91 2.89 -11.80
N PHE A 206 -15.48 1.73 -12.06
CA PHE A 206 -16.21 1.39 -13.26
C PHE A 206 -17.55 0.80 -12.83
N ARG A 207 -18.65 1.30 -13.40
CA ARG A 207 -20.00 0.81 -13.07
C ARG A 207 -20.87 0.72 -14.30
N LEU A 208 -21.79 -0.22 -14.26
CA LEU A 208 -22.90 -0.30 -15.20
C LEU A 208 -24.13 0.34 -14.54
N SER A 209 -24.76 1.26 -15.22
CA SER A 209 -25.96 1.95 -14.73
C SER A 209 -26.91 2.18 -15.87
N GLN A 210 -28.22 2.11 -15.55
CA GLN A 210 -29.25 2.52 -16.49
C GLN A 210 -29.20 4.03 -16.65
N MET A 211 -29.05 4.48 -17.89
CA MET A 211 -28.87 5.88 -18.26
C MET A 211 -29.68 6.18 -19.50
N SER A 212 -30.31 7.33 -19.51
CA SER A 212 -30.89 7.86 -20.73
C SER A 212 -30.22 9.17 -21.14
N LYS A 213 -30.20 9.42 -22.44
CA LYS A 213 -29.83 10.69 -23.04
C LYS A 213 -31.07 11.53 -23.22
N GLY A 214 -30.96 12.83 -22.99
CA GLY A 214 -32.09 13.73 -23.08
C GLY A 214 -31.70 15.16 -22.84
N TYR A 215 -32.67 16.00 -22.51
CA TYR A 215 -32.45 17.39 -22.16
C TYR A 215 -33.41 17.84 -21.03
N TYR A 216 -33.03 18.94 -20.37
CA TYR A 216 -33.91 19.61 -19.41
C TYR A 216 -34.58 20.81 -20.08
N LYS A 217 -35.90 20.93 -19.99
CA LYS A 217 -36.71 22.00 -20.65
C LYS A 217 -36.20 23.41 -20.35
N GLY A 218 -35.69 23.65 -19.16
CA GLY A 218 -35.13 24.96 -18.76
C GLY A 218 -33.66 25.14 -18.95
N ASN A 219 -32.94 24.17 -19.54
CA ASN A 219 -31.49 24.22 -19.69
C ASN A 219 -31.03 25.07 -20.89
N ILE A 220 -31.35 26.36 -20.81
CA ILE A 220 -30.95 27.40 -21.76
C ILE A 220 -30.18 28.52 -21.03
N PRO A 221 -29.39 29.37 -21.72
CA PRO A 221 -28.67 30.47 -21.10
C PRO A 221 -29.59 31.36 -20.24
N GLY A 222 -29.33 31.43 -18.92
CA GLY A 222 -30.14 32.19 -17.96
C GLY A 222 -31.43 31.49 -17.49
N GLY A 223 -31.73 30.29 -17.96
CA GLY A 223 -32.84 29.47 -17.53
C GLY A 223 -32.57 28.71 -16.22
N SER A 224 -33.66 28.21 -15.62
CA SER A 224 -33.57 27.32 -14.45
C SER A 224 -34.42 26.09 -14.74
N TYR A 225 -33.99 24.92 -14.25
CA TYR A 225 -34.69 23.67 -14.45
C TYR A 225 -34.69 22.81 -13.18
N ASP A 226 -35.72 22.00 -13.04
CA ASP A 226 -35.79 20.94 -12.04
C ASP A 226 -35.24 19.64 -12.63
N VAL A 227 -34.38 18.96 -11.88
CA VAL A 227 -33.68 17.75 -12.36
C VAL A 227 -34.60 16.54 -12.52
N VAL A 228 -35.82 16.59 -12.02
CA VAL A 228 -36.81 15.50 -12.10
C VAL A 228 -37.86 15.82 -13.13
N THR A 229 -38.62 16.93 -12.94
CA THR A 229 -39.84 17.24 -13.70
C THR A 229 -39.56 17.83 -15.07
N ASP A 230 -38.43 18.50 -15.28
CA ASP A 230 -38.09 19.11 -16.56
C ASP A 230 -37.28 18.20 -17.49
N TRP A 231 -37.00 16.98 -17.05
CA TRP A 231 -36.29 16.01 -17.87
C TRP A 231 -37.17 15.44 -18.98
N VAL A 232 -36.62 15.41 -20.18
CA VAL A 232 -37.22 14.75 -21.37
C VAL A 232 -36.17 13.78 -21.91
N SER A 233 -36.46 12.49 -21.78
CA SER A 233 -35.62 11.41 -22.32
C SER A 233 -35.79 11.31 -23.83
N GLU A 234 -34.76 10.86 -24.55
CA GLU A 234 -34.85 10.57 -25.99
C GLU A 234 -35.89 9.45 -26.29
N ASP A 235 -36.23 8.64 -25.28
CA ASP A 235 -37.21 7.56 -25.37
C ASP A 235 -38.66 8.04 -25.05
N ASP A 236 -38.83 9.29 -24.65
CA ASP A 236 -40.15 9.85 -24.34
C ASP A 236 -40.87 10.33 -25.62
N ASP A 237 -42.19 10.11 -25.71
CA ASP A 237 -43.03 10.54 -26.85
C ASP A 237 -42.94 12.07 -27.10
N ASN A 238 -42.61 12.82 -26.08
CA ASN A 238 -42.48 14.28 -26.11
C ASN A 238 -41.06 14.76 -26.47
N TYR A 239 -40.19 13.86 -26.83
CA TYR A 239 -38.81 14.23 -27.18
C TYR A 239 -38.78 14.91 -28.56
N VAL A 240 -38.24 16.11 -28.58
CA VAL A 240 -38.08 16.89 -29.82
C VAL A 240 -36.65 16.73 -30.34
N SER A 241 -36.49 15.97 -31.42
CA SER A 241 -35.19 15.73 -32.06
C SER A 241 -34.74 16.85 -32.97
N SER A 242 -35.70 17.53 -33.64
CA SER A 242 -35.47 18.71 -34.48
C SER A 242 -36.17 19.91 -33.83
N TRP A 243 -35.42 20.99 -33.60
CA TRP A 243 -35.93 22.16 -32.92
C TRP A 243 -36.50 23.12 -33.94
N ASP A 244 -37.83 23.17 -34.01
CA ASP A 244 -38.55 24.32 -34.52
C ASP A 244 -38.64 25.37 -33.41
N TRP A 245 -39.02 26.60 -33.77
CA TRP A 245 -39.17 27.69 -32.81
C TRP A 245 -40.23 27.31 -31.78
N ASP A 246 -39.83 27.30 -30.51
CA ASP A 246 -40.68 27.00 -29.33
C ASP A 246 -40.69 28.24 -28.43
N GLU A 247 -41.89 28.73 -28.10
CA GLU A 247 -42.06 29.89 -27.25
C GLU A 247 -41.48 29.70 -25.85
N ALA A 248 -41.54 28.49 -25.30
CA ALA A 248 -41.00 28.17 -23.98
C ALA A 248 -39.44 28.20 -23.93
N THR A 249 -38.80 27.90 -25.05
CA THR A 249 -37.32 27.92 -25.17
C THR A 249 -36.82 29.13 -25.96
N MET A 250 -37.75 29.97 -26.45
CA MET A 250 -37.42 31.10 -27.36
C MET A 250 -36.57 30.70 -28.57
N GLY A 251 -36.81 29.49 -29.09
CA GLY A 251 -36.04 28.93 -30.20
C GLY A 251 -34.63 28.49 -29.87
N VAL A 252 -34.23 28.48 -28.60
CA VAL A 252 -32.91 28.02 -28.15
C VAL A 252 -32.96 26.52 -27.86
N ARG A 253 -32.11 25.78 -28.51
CA ARG A 253 -31.96 24.32 -28.27
C ARG A 253 -31.37 24.07 -26.88
N PRO A 254 -32.04 23.34 -25.97
CA PRO A 254 -31.43 22.90 -24.70
C PRO A 254 -30.24 21.99 -24.94
N GLN A 255 -29.25 22.05 -24.03
CA GLN A 255 -28.10 21.15 -24.07
C GLN A 255 -28.53 19.74 -23.73
N THR A 256 -28.18 18.79 -24.58
CA THR A 256 -28.36 17.37 -24.29
C THR A 256 -27.37 16.90 -23.22
N SER A 257 -27.84 16.08 -22.30
CA SER A 257 -27.04 15.47 -21.25
C SER A 257 -27.45 14.02 -21.04
N GLU A 258 -26.67 13.30 -20.23
CA GLU A 258 -27.04 11.95 -19.80
C GLU A 258 -27.25 11.95 -18.29
N ARG A 259 -28.33 11.29 -17.83
CA ARG A 259 -28.58 11.06 -16.40
C ARG A 259 -28.97 9.61 -16.15
N ALA A 260 -28.94 9.20 -14.87
CA ALA A 260 -29.54 7.95 -14.43
C ALA A 260 -31.07 8.00 -14.73
N ASP A 261 -31.59 6.94 -15.35
CA ASP A 261 -32.98 6.81 -15.71
C ASP A 261 -33.35 5.32 -15.72
N SER A 262 -34.40 4.95 -14.99
CA SER A 262 -34.85 3.55 -14.87
C SER A 262 -35.35 2.95 -16.19
N ARG A 263 -35.71 3.79 -17.15
CA ARG A 263 -36.19 3.40 -18.49
C ARG A 263 -35.10 3.33 -19.54
N GLY A 264 -33.89 3.85 -19.20
CA GLY A 264 -32.79 3.96 -20.12
C GLY A 264 -31.98 2.67 -20.31
N ASP A 265 -31.02 2.74 -21.21
CA ASP A 265 -30.09 1.63 -21.51
C ASP A 265 -28.99 1.48 -20.47
N ILE A 266 -28.45 0.27 -20.35
CA ILE A 266 -27.27 -0.01 -19.51
C ILE A 266 -26.05 0.63 -20.18
N LYS A 267 -25.44 1.60 -19.51
CA LYS A 267 -24.24 2.29 -19.97
C LYS A 267 -23.09 2.11 -18.99
N PHE A 268 -21.88 2.06 -19.55
CA PHE A 268 -20.65 2.00 -18.79
C PHE A 268 -20.25 3.41 -18.33
N LYS A 269 -20.05 3.57 -17.03
CA LYS A 269 -19.61 4.83 -16.41
C LYS A 269 -18.32 4.63 -15.66
N THR A 270 -17.44 5.62 -15.76
CA THR A 270 -16.18 5.68 -15.05
C THR A 270 -16.24 6.80 -14.02
N GLY A 271 -15.55 6.60 -12.92
CA GLY A 271 -15.44 7.59 -11.86
C GLY A 271 -14.14 7.40 -11.09
N TRP A 272 -14.04 8.11 -10.01
CA TRP A 272 -12.89 8.04 -9.10
C TRP A 272 -13.37 7.78 -7.68
N VAL A 273 -12.63 6.95 -6.94
CA VAL A 273 -12.96 6.61 -5.56
C VAL A 273 -11.79 6.87 -4.64
N TRP A 274 -12.10 7.39 -3.46
CA TRP A 274 -11.21 7.55 -2.32
C TRP A 274 -11.74 6.71 -1.18
N ALA A 275 -10.84 6.01 -0.51
CA ALA A 275 -11.16 5.12 0.59
C ALA A 275 -10.29 5.44 1.80
N ILE A 276 -10.90 5.42 2.98
CA ILE A 276 -10.19 5.44 4.25
C ILE A 276 -10.81 4.37 5.14
N GLY A 277 -9.97 3.59 5.81
CA GLY A 277 -10.48 2.51 6.64
C GLY A 277 -9.54 2.11 7.76
N ARG A 278 -10.04 1.16 8.52
CA ARG A 278 -9.26 0.52 9.58
C ARG A 278 -9.63 -0.95 9.70
N THR A 279 -8.60 -1.79 9.75
CA THR A 279 -8.75 -3.22 10.04
C THR A 279 -8.64 -3.46 11.54
N PHE A 280 -9.66 -4.06 12.12
CA PHE A 280 -9.69 -4.51 13.50
C PHE A 280 -9.34 -5.99 13.57
N HIS A 281 -8.51 -6.36 14.56
CA HIS A 281 -8.16 -7.74 14.83
C HIS A 281 -8.99 -8.32 15.98
N SER A 282 -9.55 -9.50 15.75
CA SER A 282 -10.21 -10.28 16.79
C SER A 282 -9.81 -11.75 16.65
N GLY A 283 -8.80 -12.17 17.39
CA GLY A 283 -8.22 -13.52 17.27
C GLY A 283 -7.64 -13.75 15.87
N TYR A 284 -8.17 -14.73 15.13
CA TYR A 284 -7.77 -15.05 13.76
C TYR A 284 -8.54 -14.26 12.69
N LEU A 285 -9.48 -13.42 13.10
CA LEU A 285 -10.34 -12.68 12.18
C LEU A 285 -9.88 -11.24 12.01
N ASN A 286 -9.75 -10.82 10.77
CA ASN A 286 -9.56 -9.43 10.37
C ASN A 286 -10.91 -8.85 9.95
N ILE A 287 -11.32 -7.76 10.58
CA ILE A 287 -12.56 -7.06 10.29
C ILE A 287 -12.21 -5.67 9.74
N PRO A 288 -12.14 -5.50 8.42
CA PRO A 288 -11.92 -4.18 7.83
C PRO A 288 -13.23 -3.39 7.76
N VAL A 289 -13.16 -2.14 8.20
CA VAL A 289 -14.25 -1.16 8.12
C VAL A 289 -13.75 0.02 7.30
N ASN A 290 -14.38 0.27 6.16
CA ASN A 290 -13.94 1.25 5.18
C ASN A 290 -15.04 2.24 4.87
N LEU A 291 -14.67 3.50 4.73
CA LEU A 291 -15.51 4.58 4.21
C LEU A 291 -15.01 4.93 2.81
N PHE A 292 -15.93 4.96 1.83
CA PHE A 292 -15.64 5.30 0.46
C PHE A 292 -16.34 6.60 0.06
N TYR A 293 -15.66 7.43 -0.72
CA TYR A 293 -16.26 8.53 -1.44
C TYR A 293 -15.99 8.35 -2.93
N SER A 294 -17.03 8.35 -3.76
CA SER A 294 -16.92 8.23 -5.21
C SER A 294 -17.68 9.34 -5.94
N SER A 295 -17.11 9.81 -7.01
CA SER A 295 -17.72 10.79 -7.92
C SER A 295 -18.30 10.09 -9.17
#